data_5c4ffc1d62c60ee7326982509bfbedec
#
_entry.id   5c4ffc1d62c60ee7326982509bfbedec
#
_cell.length_a   1.000
_cell.length_b   1.000
_cell.length_c   1.000
_cell.angle_alpha   90.00
_cell.angle_beta   90.00
_cell.angle_gamma   90.00
#
_symmetry.space_group_name_H-M   'P 1'
#
loop_
_entity.id
_entity.type
_entity.pdbx_description
1 polymer ?
#
loop_
_entity_poly.entity_id
_entity_poly.type
_entity_poly.pdbx_seq_one_letter_code
_entity_poly.pdbx_strand_id
1 'polypeptide(L)'
;MNKRTIMSLVFIGILLTGISQVGSVSAADQELAKQYAPVLYFVEGEKCFPVNVSYALENSYLYENGNPSPLSTTPTSALLSTLTTDNYFLDNQQGTVAVGDNGIENDYQSKMASQGYTIYANVDSVNNIIQYWFFYAFNGGDLNRHEGDWEMVQVVLSGGQPSEVMFSQHYAGQKATWEQVEKDGDHVKVYVAKGSHANYIKPYSGKVGLASDTVGDNGRILRSTDYTIEVLTTQPWLTFGGRWGWAGVDQSTTAQTALLGEAGPNGPKFREGGIMWQPRSWADGLQPANDILFLLEWLVYNFLLLFILVTVVSLLAIAFLVYRRKKKHGLGPRVISMLYIDGSNQKSIGNILCIIVIIMTVVALFLPWYIVTVNISIPGSQQSGSFNAVTIDGMNGVQIRLPNHNGPVPLGTFAVPFYLIIGISLLFLVLSTIGVSQSKKLGKKYVLRGVRLLFPFIFILLFILMVASVIPMVSPPNIQDYPGMSDAVNAISAAPFSGQYTIQTTEAPGGSMLLSWGFGIGAYLLLFAGILLIMAGLMELTAHEQFFEERNPVVVDAEKKK
;
A
#
# COMPACT_ATOMS: atom_id res chain seq x y z
N MET A 1 -24.69 34.25 -63.02
CA MET A 1 -24.03 34.23 -61.73
C MET A 1 -22.51 34.19 -61.95
N ASN A 2 -21.80 35.17 -61.41
CA ASN A 2 -20.39 35.36 -61.71
C ASN A 2 -19.54 34.35 -60.92
N LYS A 3 -18.44 33.77 -61.51
CA LYS A 3 -17.58 32.77 -60.89
C LYS A 3 -17.09 33.15 -59.48
N ARG A 4 -16.98 34.46 -59.18
CA ARG A 4 -16.65 34.96 -57.84
C ARG A 4 -17.76 34.74 -56.80
N THR A 5 -19.04 34.81 -57.22
CA THR A 5 -20.18 34.57 -56.31
C THR A 5 -20.34 33.08 -55.97
N ILE A 6 -20.01 32.19 -56.92
CA ILE A 6 -20.00 30.73 -56.67
C ILE A 6 -18.84 30.34 -55.71
N MET A 7 -17.66 30.95 -55.88
CA MET A 7 -16.52 30.68 -54.96
C MET A 7 -16.78 31.19 -53.54
N SER A 8 -17.44 32.33 -53.36
CA SER A 8 -17.81 32.85 -52.04
C SER A 8 -18.88 31.99 -51.36
N LEU A 9 -19.85 31.43 -52.09
CA LEU A 9 -20.86 30.54 -51.54
C LEU A 9 -20.29 29.16 -51.18
N VAL A 10 -19.28 28.65 -51.93
CA VAL A 10 -18.57 27.43 -51.59
C VAL A 10 -17.67 27.62 -50.37
N PHE A 11 -17.02 28.79 -50.24
CA PHE A 11 -16.20 29.08 -49.06
C PHE A 11 -17.06 29.28 -47.78
N ILE A 12 -18.23 29.86 -47.86
CA ILE A 12 -19.19 29.97 -46.75
C ILE A 12 -19.80 28.61 -46.40
N GLY A 13 -20.06 27.75 -47.42
CA GLY A 13 -20.49 26.35 -47.20
C GLY A 13 -19.43 25.49 -46.50
N ILE A 14 -18.14 25.68 -46.81
CA ILE A 14 -17.02 24.94 -46.15
C ILE A 14 -16.75 25.50 -44.74
N LEU A 15 -16.96 26.78 -44.50
CA LEU A 15 -16.86 27.39 -43.13
C LEU A 15 -18.02 26.98 -42.22
N LEU A 16 -19.19 26.66 -42.76
CA LEU A 16 -20.34 26.16 -42.00
C LEU A 16 -20.33 24.64 -41.73
N THR A 17 -19.50 23.87 -42.45
CA THR A 17 -19.31 22.44 -42.18
C THR A 17 -18.14 22.15 -41.25
N GLY A 18 -17.38 23.20 -40.82
CA GLY A 18 -16.29 23.14 -39.86
C GLY A 18 -16.71 23.47 -38.41
N ILE A 19 -18.01 23.56 -38.11
CA ILE A 19 -18.49 23.51 -36.74
C ILE A 19 -18.30 22.04 -36.31
N SER A 20 -17.18 21.76 -35.62
CA SER A 20 -17.03 20.54 -34.86
C SER A 20 -18.35 20.27 -34.14
N GLN A 21 -18.97 19.14 -34.43
CA GLN A 21 -20.02 18.60 -33.58
C GLN A 21 -19.41 18.46 -32.19
N VAL A 22 -19.59 19.44 -31.32
CA VAL A 22 -19.66 19.19 -29.90
C VAL A 22 -20.85 18.24 -29.79
N GLY A 23 -20.56 16.95 -29.70
CA GLY A 23 -21.58 15.93 -29.60
C GLY A 23 -22.49 16.32 -28.44
N SER A 24 -23.75 16.63 -28.74
CA SER A 24 -24.73 16.84 -27.68
C SER A 24 -24.82 15.51 -26.94
N VAL A 25 -24.35 15.49 -25.68
CA VAL A 25 -24.49 14.32 -24.79
C VAL A 25 -25.97 13.94 -24.80
N SER A 26 -26.26 12.70 -25.10
CA SER A 26 -27.64 12.26 -25.17
C SER A 26 -28.28 12.29 -23.78
N ALA A 27 -29.57 12.61 -23.69
CA ALA A 27 -30.30 12.50 -22.43
C ALA A 27 -30.20 11.07 -21.85
N ALA A 28 -30.09 10.07 -22.72
CA ALA A 28 -29.89 8.67 -22.33
C ALA A 28 -28.55 8.45 -21.63
N ASP A 29 -27.45 9.07 -22.07
CA ASP A 29 -26.15 8.95 -21.43
C ASP A 29 -26.13 9.62 -20.04
N GLN A 30 -26.85 10.73 -19.89
CA GLN A 30 -26.99 11.39 -18.58
C GLN A 30 -27.80 10.53 -17.60
N GLU A 31 -28.88 9.92 -18.05
CA GLU A 31 -29.68 9.02 -17.19
C GLU A 31 -28.88 7.75 -16.84
N LEU A 32 -28.11 7.19 -17.78
CA LEU A 32 -27.23 6.04 -17.52
C LEU A 32 -26.16 6.38 -16.49
N ALA A 33 -25.53 7.56 -16.61
CA ALA A 33 -24.56 8.05 -15.65
C ALA A 33 -25.17 8.23 -14.24
N LYS A 34 -26.41 8.68 -14.12
CA LYS A 34 -27.11 8.78 -12.83
C LYS A 34 -27.48 7.43 -12.26
N GLN A 35 -27.95 6.50 -13.10
CA GLN A 35 -28.40 5.18 -12.69
C GLN A 35 -27.32 4.41 -11.95
N TYR A 36 -26.07 4.45 -12.44
CA TYR A 36 -24.95 3.69 -11.87
C TYR A 36 -23.93 4.54 -11.10
N ALA A 37 -24.29 5.78 -10.79
CA ALA A 37 -23.43 6.70 -10.04
C ALA A 37 -23.03 6.12 -8.67
N PRO A 38 -21.74 6.14 -8.29
CA PRO A 38 -21.27 5.44 -7.09
C PRO A 38 -21.73 6.10 -5.78
N VAL A 39 -21.81 5.30 -4.72
CA VAL A 39 -21.90 5.82 -3.34
C VAL A 39 -20.49 5.86 -2.75
N LEU A 40 -20.03 7.03 -2.35
CA LEU A 40 -18.68 7.23 -1.83
C LEU A 40 -18.71 7.19 -0.30
N TYR A 41 -17.92 6.29 0.28
CA TYR A 41 -17.74 6.14 1.72
C TYR A 41 -16.36 6.68 2.11
N PHE A 42 -16.32 7.64 3.01
CA PHE A 42 -15.09 8.26 3.49
C PHE A 42 -14.78 7.82 4.94
N VAL A 43 -13.52 7.96 5.32
CA VAL A 43 -13.07 7.73 6.68
C VAL A 43 -13.31 8.99 7.54
N GLU A 44 -13.56 8.79 8.82
CA GLU A 44 -13.68 9.91 9.77
C GLU A 44 -12.42 10.80 9.76
N GLY A 45 -12.66 12.11 9.69
CA GLY A 45 -11.60 13.10 9.62
C GLY A 45 -11.01 13.31 8.22
N GLU A 46 -11.66 12.80 7.15
CA GLU A 46 -11.40 13.25 5.78
C GLU A 46 -11.74 14.75 5.65
N LYS A 47 -10.89 15.48 4.96
CA LYS A 47 -11.04 16.93 4.80
C LYS A 47 -11.41 17.36 3.40
N CYS A 48 -11.00 16.62 2.36
CA CYS A 48 -11.26 16.93 0.97
C CYS A 48 -12.26 15.94 0.36
N PHE A 49 -13.28 16.48 -0.29
CA PHE A 49 -14.33 15.71 -0.96
C PHE A 49 -14.39 16.10 -2.44
N PRO A 50 -15.01 15.29 -3.32
CA PRO A 50 -15.12 15.62 -4.73
C PRO A 50 -15.73 17.01 -4.95
N VAL A 51 -15.03 17.86 -5.67
CA VAL A 51 -15.41 19.27 -5.89
C VAL A 51 -15.31 19.65 -7.35
N ASN A 52 -16.04 20.70 -7.75
CA ASN A 52 -15.91 21.28 -9.07
C ASN A 52 -14.51 21.87 -9.27
N VAL A 53 -13.92 21.67 -10.45
CA VAL A 53 -12.59 22.22 -10.79
C VAL A 53 -12.53 23.75 -10.73
N SER A 54 -13.67 24.44 -10.68
CA SER A 54 -13.73 25.89 -10.41
C SER A 54 -12.98 26.25 -9.14
N TYR A 55 -12.98 25.38 -8.11
CA TYR A 55 -12.20 25.59 -6.90
C TYR A 55 -10.70 25.76 -7.22
N ALA A 56 -10.13 24.88 -8.04
CA ALA A 56 -8.72 24.99 -8.43
C ALA A 56 -8.46 26.26 -9.26
N LEU A 57 -9.35 26.57 -10.22
CA LEU A 57 -9.21 27.76 -11.07
C LEU A 57 -9.30 29.08 -10.28
N GLU A 58 -10.15 29.14 -9.26
CA GLU A 58 -10.35 30.31 -8.41
C GLU A 58 -9.21 30.53 -7.40
N ASN A 59 -8.50 29.46 -7.02
CA ASN A 59 -7.52 29.50 -5.94
C ASN A 59 -6.08 29.27 -6.40
N SER A 60 -5.84 29.04 -7.70
CA SER A 60 -4.49 28.78 -8.21
C SER A 60 -4.03 29.85 -9.20
N TYR A 61 -2.71 30.02 -9.29
CA TYR A 61 -2.07 30.66 -10.42
C TYR A 61 -1.64 29.61 -11.43
N LEU A 62 -1.61 29.97 -12.69
CA LEU A 62 -1.15 29.12 -13.78
C LEU A 62 0.27 29.49 -14.14
N TYR A 63 1.16 28.52 -14.14
CA TYR A 63 2.57 28.69 -14.51
C TYR A 63 2.94 27.87 -15.75
N GLU A 64 3.98 28.30 -16.42
CA GLU A 64 4.73 27.53 -17.40
C GLU A 64 6.03 27.05 -16.74
N ASN A 65 6.41 25.80 -16.96
CA ASN A 65 7.60 25.21 -16.40
C ASN A 65 8.86 26.04 -16.69
N GLY A 66 9.68 26.27 -15.68
CA GLY A 66 10.89 27.09 -15.77
C GLY A 66 10.65 28.59 -15.79
N ASN A 67 9.41 29.07 -15.77
CA ASN A 67 9.10 30.49 -15.68
C ASN A 67 8.69 30.85 -14.23
N PRO A 68 9.42 31.74 -13.54
CA PRO A 68 9.09 32.13 -12.16
C PRO A 68 7.85 33.04 -12.05
N SER A 69 7.38 33.59 -13.16
CA SER A 69 6.20 34.45 -13.19
C SER A 69 4.98 33.68 -13.68
N PRO A 70 3.80 33.83 -13.05
CA PRO A 70 2.61 33.17 -13.51
C PRO A 70 2.22 33.62 -14.92
N LEU A 71 1.80 32.67 -15.75
CA LEU A 71 1.19 32.92 -17.04
C LEU A 71 -0.20 33.60 -16.87
N SER A 72 -0.92 33.21 -15.79
CA SER A 72 -2.19 33.84 -15.40
C SER A 72 -2.39 33.73 -13.89
N THR A 73 -2.85 34.79 -13.27
CA THR A 73 -3.28 34.83 -11.87
C THR A 73 -4.78 34.54 -11.71
N THR A 74 -5.50 34.41 -12.81
CA THR A 74 -6.93 34.07 -12.86
C THR A 74 -7.17 33.12 -14.03
N PRO A 75 -6.69 31.87 -13.92
CA PRO A 75 -6.85 30.88 -14.97
C PRO A 75 -8.32 30.59 -15.24
N THR A 76 -8.66 30.34 -16.49
CA THR A 76 -10.02 30.01 -16.92
C THR A 76 -10.03 28.68 -17.66
N SER A 77 -11.17 27.96 -17.66
CA SER A 77 -11.33 26.74 -18.44
C SER A 77 -11.03 26.94 -19.93
N ALA A 78 -11.37 28.11 -20.49
CA ALA A 78 -11.06 28.46 -21.88
C ALA A 78 -9.55 28.61 -22.11
N LEU A 79 -8.81 29.22 -21.17
CA LEU A 79 -7.34 29.29 -21.27
C LEU A 79 -6.72 27.89 -21.18
N LEU A 80 -7.13 27.09 -20.19
CA LEU A 80 -6.60 25.73 -20.01
C LEU A 80 -6.82 24.87 -21.25
N SER A 81 -7.95 25.04 -21.97
CA SER A 81 -8.25 24.25 -23.18
C SER A 81 -7.24 24.46 -24.32
N THR A 82 -6.47 25.54 -24.29
CA THR A 82 -5.42 25.85 -25.29
C THR A 82 -4.05 25.26 -24.94
N LEU A 83 -3.86 24.76 -23.72
CA LEU A 83 -2.59 24.30 -23.15
C LEU A 83 -2.58 22.76 -23.08
N THR A 84 -2.21 22.12 -24.18
CA THR A 84 -2.38 20.67 -24.39
C THR A 84 -1.15 19.84 -24.06
N THR A 85 -0.09 20.46 -23.56
CA THR A 85 1.16 19.79 -23.17
C THR A 85 1.35 19.81 -21.65
N ASP A 86 2.21 18.97 -21.12
CA ASP A 86 2.55 18.88 -19.69
C ASP A 86 3.50 19.99 -19.20
N ASN A 87 3.76 21.00 -20.04
CA ASN A 87 4.64 22.12 -19.72
C ASN A 87 4.01 23.18 -18.78
N TYR A 88 2.80 22.93 -18.29
CA TYR A 88 2.04 23.89 -17.48
C TYR A 88 1.57 23.26 -16.18
N PHE A 89 1.36 24.09 -15.16
CA PHE A 89 0.80 23.62 -13.89
C PHE A 89 -0.01 24.72 -13.18
N LEU A 90 -0.99 24.29 -12.41
CA LEU A 90 -1.72 25.14 -11.46
C LEU A 90 -1.00 25.05 -10.11
N ASP A 91 -0.82 26.19 -9.45
CA ASP A 91 -0.19 26.31 -8.14
C ASP A 91 -1.16 27.01 -7.19
N ASN A 92 -1.66 26.28 -6.19
CA ASN A 92 -2.68 26.75 -5.27
C ASN A 92 -2.09 27.77 -4.30
N GLN A 93 -2.70 28.96 -4.23
CA GLN A 93 -2.19 30.08 -3.45
C GLN A 93 -2.65 30.07 -1.98
N GLN A 94 -3.40 29.05 -1.55
CA GLN A 94 -3.95 28.96 -0.19
C GLN A 94 -3.04 28.21 0.79
N GLY A 95 -2.05 27.48 0.30
CA GLY A 95 -1.12 26.71 1.10
C GLY A 95 -0.05 26.03 0.28
N THR A 96 0.68 25.10 0.89
CA THR A 96 1.76 24.34 0.27
C THR A 96 1.62 22.83 0.57
N VAL A 97 2.39 22.00 -0.12
CA VAL A 97 2.45 20.55 0.11
C VAL A 97 3.25 20.17 1.35
N ALA A 98 3.88 21.12 2.05
CA ALA A 98 4.71 20.86 3.21
C ALA A 98 3.93 20.16 4.33
N VAL A 99 4.57 19.20 4.99
CA VAL A 99 3.98 18.50 6.15
C VAL A 99 3.67 19.52 7.26
N GLY A 100 2.40 19.54 7.71
CA GLY A 100 1.93 20.48 8.72
C GLY A 100 1.30 21.76 8.16
N ASP A 101 1.48 22.05 6.87
CA ASP A 101 0.67 23.07 6.19
C ASP A 101 -0.72 22.47 5.88
N ASN A 102 -1.77 23.13 6.36
CA ASN A 102 -3.16 22.78 6.13
C ASN A 102 -3.92 23.91 5.43
N GLY A 103 -3.23 24.84 4.79
CA GLY A 103 -3.83 26.04 4.20
C GLY A 103 -4.88 25.68 3.16
N ILE A 104 -4.55 24.80 2.20
CA ILE A 104 -5.46 24.38 1.13
C ILE A 104 -6.66 23.62 1.69
N GLU A 105 -6.43 22.66 2.60
CA GLU A 105 -7.54 21.91 3.24
C GLU A 105 -8.49 22.83 4.00
N ASN A 106 -7.95 23.78 4.77
CA ASN A 106 -8.75 24.72 5.57
C ASN A 106 -9.55 25.68 4.67
N ASP A 107 -8.94 26.18 3.60
CA ASP A 107 -9.62 27.02 2.62
C ASP A 107 -10.76 26.25 1.95
N TYR A 108 -10.50 25.03 1.45
CA TYR A 108 -11.52 24.17 0.88
C TYR A 108 -12.67 23.91 1.87
N GLN A 109 -12.37 23.55 3.12
CA GLN A 109 -13.37 23.32 4.16
C GLN A 109 -14.25 24.54 4.39
N SER A 110 -13.68 25.75 4.35
CA SER A 110 -14.43 27.01 4.52
C SER A 110 -15.40 27.28 3.38
N LYS A 111 -15.08 26.79 2.18
CA LYS A 111 -15.85 26.98 0.93
C LYS A 111 -16.78 25.80 0.60
N MET A 112 -16.62 24.66 1.26
CA MET A 112 -17.31 23.41 0.96
C MET A 112 -18.83 23.55 0.89
N ALA A 113 -19.43 24.34 1.81
CA ALA A 113 -20.88 24.53 1.85
C ALA A 113 -21.42 25.30 0.63
N SER A 114 -20.62 26.20 0.04
CA SER A 114 -20.97 26.98 -1.15
C SER A 114 -20.61 26.26 -2.45
N GLN A 115 -19.51 25.51 -2.48
CA GLN A 115 -19.06 24.75 -3.64
C GLN A 115 -19.91 23.49 -3.89
N GLY A 116 -20.41 22.86 -2.84
CA GLY A 116 -21.08 21.56 -2.93
C GLY A 116 -20.12 20.44 -3.36
N TYR A 117 -20.70 19.30 -3.77
CA TYR A 117 -19.94 18.17 -4.29
C TYR A 117 -20.21 17.98 -5.76
N THR A 118 -19.17 17.69 -6.53
CA THR A 118 -19.26 17.48 -7.98
C THR A 118 -18.43 16.28 -8.39
N ILE A 119 -19.02 15.42 -9.22
CA ILE A 119 -18.29 14.36 -9.93
C ILE A 119 -18.46 14.57 -11.43
N TYR A 120 -17.55 14.01 -12.22
CA TYR A 120 -17.57 14.10 -13.67
C TYR A 120 -17.80 12.74 -14.29
N ALA A 121 -18.80 12.60 -15.15
CA ALA A 121 -19.10 11.35 -15.82
C ALA A 121 -18.73 11.41 -17.31
N ASN A 122 -18.05 10.34 -17.77
CA ASN A 122 -17.82 10.07 -19.18
C ASN A 122 -18.53 8.76 -19.55
N VAL A 123 -19.55 8.83 -20.39
CA VAL A 123 -20.27 7.67 -20.92
C VAL A 123 -19.76 7.39 -22.32
N ASP A 124 -19.06 6.26 -22.46
CA ASP A 124 -18.60 5.74 -23.76
C ASP A 124 -19.53 4.60 -24.19
N SER A 125 -20.60 4.95 -24.90
CA SER A 125 -21.60 4.00 -25.38
C SER A 125 -21.06 3.03 -26.44
N VAL A 126 -19.95 3.37 -27.13
CA VAL A 126 -19.30 2.51 -28.10
C VAL A 126 -18.59 1.35 -27.42
N ASN A 127 -17.90 1.64 -26.33
CA ASN A 127 -17.15 0.66 -25.55
C ASN A 127 -17.95 0.09 -24.37
N ASN A 128 -19.18 0.57 -24.16
CA ASN A 128 -20.06 0.18 -23.05
C ASN A 128 -19.39 0.44 -21.69
N ILE A 129 -18.87 1.66 -21.47
CA ILE A 129 -18.14 2.05 -20.29
C ILE A 129 -18.72 3.34 -19.74
N ILE A 130 -18.80 3.43 -18.41
CA ILE A 130 -19.07 4.66 -17.68
C ILE A 130 -17.88 4.91 -16.76
N GLN A 131 -17.23 6.07 -16.89
CA GLN A 131 -16.18 6.53 -16.01
C GLN A 131 -16.70 7.65 -15.13
N TYR A 132 -16.51 7.54 -13.82
CA TYR A 132 -16.79 8.57 -12.83
C TYR A 132 -15.47 9.12 -12.30
N TRP A 133 -15.17 10.37 -12.62
CA TRP A 133 -13.94 11.04 -12.23
C TRP A 133 -14.21 12.01 -11.08
N PHE A 134 -13.32 11.97 -10.10
CA PHE A 134 -13.38 12.77 -8.89
C PHE A 134 -12.18 13.72 -8.84
N PHE A 135 -12.45 15.03 -8.70
CA PHE A 135 -11.42 16.00 -8.43
C PHE A 135 -11.47 16.38 -6.95
N TYR A 136 -10.32 16.40 -6.31
CA TYR A 136 -10.14 16.83 -4.92
C TYR A 136 -9.16 18.00 -4.87
N ALA A 137 -9.36 18.92 -3.91
CA ALA A 137 -8.55 20.13 -3.78
C ALA A 137 -7.09 19.82 -3.40
N PHE A 138 -6.86 18.78 -2.61
CA PHE A 138 -5.55 18.43 -2.07
C PHE A 138 -5.47 16.95 -1.73
N ASN A 139 -4.34 16.32 -2.02
CA ASN A 139 -3.99 15.00 -1.54
C ASN A 139 -3.13 15.12 -0.28
N GLY A 140 -3.71 14.77 0.88
CA GLY A 140 -3.06 14.77 2.18
C GLY A 140 -2.49 13.42 2.60
N GLY A 141 -2.30 12.48 1.66
CA GLY A 141 -1.79 11.13 1.92
C GLY A 141 -0.42 11.10 2.59
N ASP A 142 -0.13 10.01 3.30
CA ASP A 142 1.09 9.88 4.11
C ASP A 142 2.39 9.90 3.28
N LEU A 143 2.35 9.45 2.00
CA LEU A 143 3.56 9.26 1.18
C LEU A 143 3.77 10.30 0.09
N ASN A 144 2.72 10.84 -0.50
CA ASN A 144 2.81 11.78 -1.62
C ASN A 144 1.77 12.88 -1.47
N ARG A 145 2.09 13.89 -0.69
CA ARG A 145 1.25 15.07 -0.55
C ARG A 145 1.37 15.91 -1.82
N HIS A 146 0.24 16.27 -2.43
CA HIS A 146 0.23 17.13 -3.61
C HIS A 146 -1.07 17.93 -3.70
N GLU A 147 -0.99 19.03 -4.40
CA GLU A 147 -2.13 19.86 -4.76
C GLU A 147 -2.95 19.19 -5.84
N GLY A 148 -4.26 19.35 -5.73
CA GLY A 148 -5.21 18.70 -6.62
C GLY A 148 -5.07 17.17 -6.59
N ASP A 149 -6.15 16.48 -6.88
CA ASP A 149 -6.08 15.03 -7.05
C ASP A 149 -7.17 14.56 -8.01
N TRP A 150 -6.86 13.55 -8.82
CA TRP A 150 -7.79 12.96 -9.76
C TRP A 150 -7.84 11.46 -9.56
N GLU A 151 -9.02 10.96 -9.17
CA GLU A 151 -9.29 9.54 -9.02
C GLU A 151 -10.51 9.14 -9.84
N MET A 152 -10.68 7.84 -10.12
CA MET A 152 -11.69 7.35 -11.04
C MET A 152 -12.27 6.01 -10.62
N VAL A 153 -13.55 5.83 -10.86
CA VAL A 153 -14.24 4.53 -10.86
C VAL A 153 -14.83 4.28 -12.24
N GLN A 154 -14.58 3.11 -12.81
CA GLN A 154 -15.10 2.72 -14.11
C GLN A 154 -16.06 1.54 -14.00
N VAL A 155 -17.24 1.67 -14.58
CA VAL A 155 -18.23 0.59 -14.70
C VAL A 155 -18.25 0.11 -16.14
N VAL A 156 -18.07 -1.17 -16.36
CA VAL A 156 -18.21 -1.83 -17.67
C VAL A 156 -19.58 -2.45 -17.76
N LEU A 157 -20.26 -2.22 -18.89
CA LEU A 157 -21.57 -2.76 -19.17
C LEU A 157 -21.49 -3.95 -20.13
N SER A 158 -22.35 -4.93 -19.95
CA SER A 158 -22.55 -6.05 -20.87
C SER A 158 -24.06 -6.22 -21.09
N GLY A 159 -24.50 -6.08 -22.34
CA GLY A 159 -25.94 -6.09 -22.64
C GLY A 159 -26.74 -4.97 -21.93
N GLY A 160 -26.12 -3.83 -21.67
CA GLY A 160 -26.74 -2.69 -20.99
C GLY A 160 -26.80 -2.81 -19.46
N GLN A 161 -26.22 -3.86 -18.89
CA GLN A 161 -26.13 -4.07 -17.43
C GLN A 161 -24.68 -4.06 -16.96
N PRO A 162 -24.36 -3.58 -15.73
CA PRO A 162 -23.03 -3.62 -15.18
C PRO A 162 -22.50 -5.06 -15.08
N SER A 163 -21.24 -5.25 -15.49
CA SER A 163 -20.56 -6.56 -15.45
C SER A 163 -19.29 -6.53 -14.61
N GLU A 164 -18.53 -5.44 -14.68
CA GLU A 164 -17.27 -5.25 -13.96
C GLU A 164 -17.14 -3.82 -13.45
N VAL A 165 -16.36 -3.64 -12.39
CA VAL A 165 -16.03 -2.33 -11.82
C VAL A 165 -14.53 -2.26 -11.58
N MET A 166 -13.93 -1.12 -11.90
CA MET A 166 -12.53 -0.78 -11.66
C MET A 166 -12.45 0.43 -10.73
N PHE A 167 -11.55 0.37 -9.77
CA PHE A 167 -11.31 1.36 -8.74
C PHE A 167 -9.88 1.85 -8.86
N SER A 168 -9.66 3.13 -9.14
CA SER A 168 -8.29 3.68 -9.22
C SER A 168 -7.64 3.75 -7.84
N GLN A 169 -6.35 3.43 -7.79
CA GLN A 169 -5.53 3.47 -6.58
C GLN A 169 -4.14 3.97 -6.96
N HIS A 170 -3.87 5.24 -6.75
CA HIS A 170 -2.61 5.87 -7.14
C HIS A 170 -2.32 5.69 -8.64
N TYR A 171 -1.28 4.90 -8.98
CA TYR A 171 -0.91 4.55 -10.37
C TYR A 171 -1.57 3.26 -10.86
N ALA A 172 -2.37 2.61 -10.01
CA ALA A 172 -2.94 1.30 -10.25
C ALA A 172 -4.45 1.27 -10.00
N GLY A 173 -4.95 0.10 -9.66
CA GLY A 173 -6.34 -0.07 -9.27
C GLY A 173 -6.70 -1.50 -8.91
N GLN A 174 -7.93 -1.66 -8.50
CA GLN A 174 -8.57 -2.96 -8.29
C GLN A 174 -9.69 -3.15 -9.31
N LYS A 175 -9.88 -4.39 -9.77
CA LYS A 175 -10.96 -4.80 -10.64
C LYS A 175 -11.77 -5.91 -9.98
N ALA A 176 -13.09 -5.83 -10.08
CA ALA A 176 -13.98 -6.87 -9.59
C ALA A 176 -15.17 -7.03 -10.53
N THR A 177 -15.83 -8.19 -10.48
CA THR A 177 -17.13 -8.34 -11.12
C THR A 177 -18.19 -7.55 -10.38
N TRP A 178 -19.27 -7.18 -11.07
CA TRP A 178 -20.41 -6.49 -10.44
C TRP A 178 -21.02 -7.26 -9.28
N GLU A 179 -20.92 -8.58 -9.29
CA GLU A 179 -21.40 -9.45 -8.20
C GLU A 179 -20.52 -9.42 -6.96
N GLN A 180 -19.21 -9.19 -7.13
CA GLN A 180 -18.23 -9.16 -6.04
C GLN A 180 -18.22 -7.84 -5.27
N VAL A 181 -18.74 -6.75 -5.86
CA VAL A 181 -18.74 -5.43 -5.21
C VAL A 181 -19.96 -5.23 -4.33
N GLU A 182 -19.81 -4.48 -3.26
CA GLU A 182 -20.93 -4.03 -2.45
C GLU A 182 -21.71 -2.92 -3.16
N LYS A 183 -23.04 -2.92 -2.98
CA LYS A 183 -23.96 -2.00 -3.66
C LYS A 183 -25.00 -1.43 -2.72
N ASP A 184 -25.54 -0.25 -3.09
CA ASP A 184 -26.77 0.33 -2.55
C ASP A 184 -27.73 0.51 -3.74
N GLY A 185 -28.62 -0.47 -3.96
CA GLY A 185 -29.38 -0.58 -5.22
C GLY A 185 -28.47 -0.85 -6.42
N ASP A 186 -28.55 0.01 -7.44
CA ASP A 186 -27.70 -0.02 -8.64
C ASP A 186 -26.39 0.78 -8.48
N HIS A 187 -26.12 1.30 -7.30
CA HIS A 187 -24.98 2.15 -7.01
C HIS A 187 -23.87 1.34 -6.35
N VAL A 188 -22.70 1.24 -6.98
CA VAL A 188 -21.53 0.60 -6.38
C VAL A 188 -21.03 1.42 -5.17
N LYS A 189 -20.70 0.73 -4.07
CA LYS A 189 -20.03 1.35 -2.93
C LYS A 189 -18.55 1.46 -3.19
N VAL A 190 -18.01 2.65 -3.00
CA VAL A 190 -16.60 2.97 -3.16
C VAL A 190 -16.06 3.45 -1.82
N TYR A 191 -15.04 2.77 -1.31
CA TYR A 191 -14.41 3.13 -0.05
C TYR A 191 -13.17 3.97 -0.35
N VAL A 192 -13.26 5.27 -0.06
CA VAL A 192 -12.26 6.27 -0.41
C VAL A 192 -11.24 6.39 0.71
N ALA A 193 -9.97 6.22 0.39
CA ALA A 193 -8.88 6.35 1.34
C ALA A 193 -8.72 7.78 1.83
N LYS A 194 -8.42 7.92 3.12
CA LYS A 194 -8.24 9.21 3.77
C LYS A 194 -7.03 9.95 3.22
N GLY A 195 -7.25 11.12 2.73
CA GLY A 195 -6.25 12.05 2.23
C GLY A 195 -5.67 11.70 0.86
N SER A 196 -5.47 10.42 0.55
CA SER A 196 -4.96 9.98 -0.77
C SER A 196 -6.05 9.73 -1.80
N HIS A 197 -7.30 9.64 -1.37
CA HIS A 197 -8.51 9.42 -2.18
C HIS A 197 -8.49 8.16 -3.06
N ALA A 198 -7.51 7.28 -2.92
CA ALA A 198 -7.48 5.99 -3.60
C ALA A 198 -8.77 5.19 -3.32
N ASN A 199 -9.34 4.59 -4.35
CA ASN A 199 -10.64 3.94 -4.29
C ASN A 199 -10.50 2.44 -4.02
N TYR A 200 -11.29 1.90 -3.08
CA TYR A 200 -11.21 0.51 -2.65
C TYR A 200 -12.55 -0.20 -2.75
N ILE A 201 -12.49 -1.52 -2.97
CA ILE A 201 -13.67 -2.40 -3.06
C ILE A 201 -14.29 -2.65 -1.68
N LYS A 202 -13.49 -2.59 -0.61
CA LYS A 202 -13.88 -2.94 0.77
C LYS A 202 -13.43 -1.88 1.76
N PRO A 203 -14.10 -1.75 2.92
CA PRO A 203 -13.74 -0.74 3.93
C PRO A 203 -12.44 -1.05 4.69
N TYR A 204 -11.87 -2.23 4.62
CA TYR A 204 -10.65 -2.70 5.32
C TYR A 204 -10.55 -2.33 6.82
N SER A 205 -11.23 -1.31 7.28
CA SER A 205 -11.26 -0.81 8.67
C SER A 205 -9.87 -0.48 9.22
N GLY A 206 -9.02 0.14 8.42
CA GLY A 206 -7.66 0.51 8.83
C GLY A 206 -6.72 0.84 7.69
N LYS A 207 -5.43 0.72 7.98
CA LYS A 207 -4.36 1.00 7.02
C LYS A 207 -4.14 -0.18 6.08
N VAL A 208 -4.06 0.09 4.79
CA VAL A 208 -3.90 -0.91 3.73
C VAL A 208 -2.88 -0.46 2.69
N GLY A 209 -2.43 -1.41 1.89
CA GLY A 209 -1.53 -1.18 0.76
C GLY A 209 -0.12 -0.73 1.14
N LEU A 210 0.74 -0.61 0.15
CA LEU A 210 2.10 -0.10 0.30
C LEU A 210 2.11 1.41 0.58
N ALA A 211 1.10 2.12 0.11
CA ALA A 211 0.92 3.55 0.37
C ALA A 211 0.43 3.84 1.80
N SER A 212 0.12 2.82 2.61
CA SER A 212 -0.44 2.97 3.96
C SER A 212 -1.77 3.72 4.00
N ASP A 213 -2.59 3.57 2.98
CA ASP A 213 -3.90 4.19 2.90
C ASP A 213 -4.78 3.80 4.07
N THR A 214 -5.43 4.77 4.68
CA THR A 214 -6.43 4.52 5.72
C THR A 214 -7.81 4.45 5.07
N VAL A 215 -8.41 3.26 5.10
CA VAL A 215 -9.71 2.98 4.45
C VAL A 215 -10.72 2.52 5.49
N GLY A 216 -11.95 2.98 5.36
CA GLY A 216 -13.04 2.65 6.28
C GLY A 216 -14.37 3.20 5.79
N ASP A 217 -15.41 3.02 6.62
CA ASP A 217 -16.78 3.45 6.33
C ASP A 217 -17.40 4.28 7.47
N ASN A 218 -16.55 4.76 8.38
CA ASN A 218 -16.97 5.45 9.60
C ASN A 218 -17.06 6.98 9.48
N GLY A 219 -16.90 7.52 8.27
CA GLY A 219 -16.96 8.96 8.00
C GLY A 219 -18.20 9.37 7.19
N ARG A 220 -18.02 10.38 6.34
CA ARG A 220 -19.09 10.88 5.48
C ARG A 220 -19.45 9.88 4.38
N ILE A 221 -20.73 9.83 4.04
CA ILE A 221 -21.25 9.08 2.90
C ILE A 221 -21.83 10.09 1.92
N LEU A 222 -21.43 10.01 0.65
CA LEU A 222 -22.01 10.78 -0.44
C LEU A 222 -22.76 9.84 -1.38
N ARG A 223 -24.08 9.96 -1.41
CA ARG A 223 -24.96 9.22 -2.33
C ARG A 223 -25.10 9.97 -3.65
N SER A 224 -25.62 9.34 -4.66
CA SER A 224 -25.88 9.97 -5.97
C SER A 224 -26.78 11.21 -5.91
N THR A 225 -27.51 11.39 -4.82
CA THR A 225 -28.34 12.59 -4.55
C THR A 225 -27.58 13.73 -3.86
N ASP A 226 -26.40 13.47 -3.33
CA ASP A 226 -25.64 14.44 -2.52
C ASP A 226 -24.65 15.25 -3.35
N TYR A 227 -24.42 14.89 -4.61
CA TYR A 227 -23.48 15.55 -5.51
C TYR A 227 -24.09 15.82 -6.90
N THR A 228 -23.54 16.78 -7.59
CA THR A 228 -23.85 17.06 -8.99
C THR A 228 -23.01 16.16 -9.90
N ILE A 229 -23.63 15.62 -10.94
CA ILE A 229 -22.93 14.88 -12.00
C ILE A 229 -22.81 15.79 -13.21
N GLU A 230 -21.57 16.17 -13.55
CA GLU A 230 -21.28 16.93 -14.76
C GLU A 230 -20.76 16.01 -15.87
N VAL A 231 -21.12 16.33 -17.11
CA VAL A 231 -20.63 15.58 -18.26
C VAL A 231 -19.19 15.98 -18.56
N LEU A 232 -18.26 15.04 -18.44
CA LEU A 232 -16.83 15.28 -18.56
C LEU A 232 -16.44 15.76 -19.98
N THR A 233 -17.01 15.14 -21.01
CA THR A 233 -16.69 15.45 -22.42
C THR A 233 -17.12 16.85 -22.87
N THR A 234 -17.98 17.52 -22.12
CA THR A 234 -18.38 18.91 -22.39
C THR A 234 -17.51 19.95 -21.70
N GLN A 235 -16.56 19.53 -20.87
CA GLN A 235 -15.72 20.42 -20.10
C GLN A 235 -14.59 21.00 -20.97
N PRO A 236 -14.48 22.34 -21.14
CA PRO A 236 -13.42 22.93 -21.97
C PRO A 236 -12.01 22.56 -21.49
N TRP A 237 -11.80 22.51 -20.18
CA TRP A 237 -10.52 22.20 -19.55
C TRP A 237 -10.06 20.73 -19.74
N LEU A 238 -10.88 19.84 -20.27
CA LEU A 238 -10.54 18.42 -20.45
C LEU A 238 -9.31 18.21 -21.33
N THR A 239 -8.98 19.16 -22.20
CA THR A 239 -7.78 19.12 -23.06
C THR A 239 -6.55 19.75 -22.41
N PHE A 240 -6.61 20.17 -21.15
CA PHE A 240 -5.46 20.67 -20.42
C PHE A 240 -4.47 19.54 -20.17
N GLY A 241 -3.30 19.63 -20.82
CA GLY A 241 -2.23 18.63 -20.71
C GLY A 241 -1.34 18.81 -19.48
N GLY A 242 -1.45 19.96 -18.82
CA GLY A 242 -0.66 20.31 -17.64
C GLY A 242 -1.12 19.62 -16.35
N ARG A 243 -0.50 20.01 -15.24
CA ARG A 243 -0.76 19.46 -13.91
C ARG A 243 -1.80 20.27 -13.14
N TRP A 244 -2.65 19.58 -12.41
CA TRP A 244 -3.71 20.16 -11.57
C TRP A 244 -3.25 20.50 -10.15
N GLY A 245 -1.99 20.83 -10.00
CA GLY A 245 -1.31 21.24 -8.79
C GLY A 245 0.13 21.59 -9.10
N TRP A 246 0.86 22.10 -8.11
CA TRP A 246 2.26 22.45 -8.22
C TRP A 246 3.08 21.32 -8.89
N ALA A 247 4.05 21.70 -9.76
CA ALA A 247 4.80 20.75 -10.56
C ALA A 247 5.82 19.90 -9.76
N GLY A 248 5.93 20.13 -8.45
CA GLY A 248 6.97 19.50 -7.64
C GLY A 248 8.31 20.22 -7.73
N VAL A 249 9.27 19.77 -6.95
CA VAL A 249 10.61 20.35 -6.92
C VAL A 249 11.27 20.16 -8.26
N ASP A 250 11.85 21.27 -8.73
CA ASP A 250 12.83 21.39 -9.80
C ASP A 250 12.96 20.18 -10.74
N GLN A 251 12.61 20.35 -11.99
CA GLN A 251 12.62 19.31 -13.05
C GLN A 251 13.96 18.59 -13.23
N SER A 252 14.97 18.99 -12.50
CA SER A 252 16.30 18.34 -12.46
C SER A 252 16.32 17.09 -11.58
N THR A 253 15.26 16.80 -10.81
CA THR A 253 15.22 15.68 -9.87
C THR A 253 14.46 14.48 -10.44
N THR A 254 15.22 13.57 -10.98
CA THR A 254 15.16 12.09 -10.99
C THR A 254 13.78 11.41 -10.83
N ALA A 255 13.67 10.27 -11.50
CA ALA A 255 12.60 9.26 -11.41
C ALA A 255 12.00 9.01 -10.01
N GLN A 256 12.69 9.36 -8.95
CA GLN A 256 12.27 9.21 -7.55
C GLN A 256 11.16 10.19 -7.13
N THR A 257 11.22 11.45 -7.59
CA THR A 257 10.18 12.45 -7.32
C THR A 257 8.91 12.20 -8.11
N ALA A 258 8.99 11.51 -9.23
CA ALA A 258 7.80 11.13 -9.99
C ALA A 258 7.04 9.94 -9.38
N LEU A 259 7.72 9.01 -8.69
CA LEU A 259 7.09 7.85 -8.04
C LEU A 259 6.48 8.17 -6.66
N LEU A 260 7.03 9.18 -5.99
CA LEU A 260 6.64 9.61 -4.64
C LEU A 260 6.48 11.15 -4.62
N GLY A 261 6.28 11.74 -5.80
CA GLY A 261 6.39 13.17 -6.01
C GLY A 261 5.25 13.96 -5.40
N GLU A 262 5.61 15.15 -4.97
CA GLU A 262 4.71 16.20 -4.51
C GLU A 262 4.02 16.93 -5.67
N ALA A 263 4.23 16.46 -6.91
CA ALA A 263 3.65 17.06 -8.10
C ALA A 263 2.18 16.72 -8.25
N GLY A 264 1.37 17.72 -8.53
CA GLY A 264 -0.03 17.53 -8.88
C GLY A 264 -0.22 16.62 -10.10
N PRO A 265 -1.34 15.89 -10.20
CA PRO A 265 -1.61 14.97 -11.29
C PRO A 265 -1.97 15.68 -12.59
N ASN A 266 -1.80 15.00 -13.72
CA ASN A 266 -2.46 15.40 -14.96
C ASN A 266 -3.98 15.13 -14.86
N GLY A 267 -4.76 15.88 -15.66
CA GLY A 267 -6.20 15.69 -15.73
C GLY A 267 -6.62 14.37 -16.38
N PRO A 268 -7.93 14.05 -16.36
CA PRO A 268 -8.47 12.74 -16.75
C PRO A 268 -7.95 12.19 -18.08
N LYS A 269 -7.86 13.06 -19.11
CA LYS A 269 -7.44 12.65 -20.45
C LYS A 269 -5.96 12.28 -20.55
N PHE A 270 -5.14 12.78 -19.65
CA PHE A 270 -3.68 12.62 -19.64
C PHE A 270 -3.19 11.82 -18.44
N ARG A 271 -4.09 11.42 -17.55
CA ARG A 271 -3.77 10.65 -16.35
C ARG A 271 -3.06 9.35 -16.72
N GLU A 272 -1.90 9.09 -16.10
CA GLU A 272 -1.03 7.94 -16.37
C GLU A 272 -0.70 7.81 -17.87
N GLY A 273 -0.22 8.89 -18.49
CA GLY A 273 0.09 8.91 -19.92
C GLY A 273 -1.14 8.73 -20.81
N GLY A 274 -2.34 8.97 -20.26
CA GLY A 274 -3.61 8.84 -20.96
C GLY A 274 -4.21 7.42 -20.96
N ILE A 275 -3.56 6.44 -20.29
CA ILE A 275 -4.07 5.06 -20.28
C ILE A 275 -5.39 4.92 -19.55
N MET A 276 -5.60 5.70 -18.48
CA MET A 276 -6.86 5.69 -17.72
C MET A 276 -8.04 6.26 -18.52
N TRP A 277 -7.76 7.08 -19.52
CA TRP A 277 -8.77 7.60 -20.44
C TRP A 277 -9.17 6.60 -21.51
N GLN A 278 -8.27 5.69 -21.88
CA GLN A 278 -8.52 4.75 -22.99
C GLN A 278 -9.51 3.68 -22.58
N PRO A 279 -10.57 3.47 -23.39
CA PRO A 279 -11.55 2.44 -23.09
C PRO A 279 -10.89 1.07 -22.97
N ARG A 280 -11.07 0.40 -21.84
CA ARG A 280 -10.57 -0.95 -21.53
C ARG A 280 -9.05 -1.10 -21.32
N SER A 281 -8.17 -0.31 -21.95
CA SER A 281 -6.72 -0.52 -21.81
C SER A 281 -6.25 -0.53 -20.36
N TRP A 282 -6.75 0.42 -19.56
CA TRP A 282 -6.45 0.45 -18.13
C TRP A 282 -7.05 -0.77 -17.40
N ALA A 283 -8.32 -1.09 -17.67
CA ALA A 283 -9.03 -2.20 -17.03
C ALA A 283 -8.39 -3.56 -17.34
N ASP A 284 -7.87 -3.75 -18.55
CA ASP A 284 -7.22 -5.00 -18.95
C ASP A 284 -5.88 -5.21 -18.23
N GLY A 285 -5.20 -4.14 -17.84
CA GLY A 285 -3.97 -4.18 -17.04
C GLY A 285 -4.19 -4.45 -15.55
N LEU A 286 -5.42 -4.30 -15.04
CA LEU A 286 -5.72 -4.50 -13.62
C LEU A 286 -5.90 -5.99 -13.28
N GLN A 287 -5.42 -6.37 -12.11
CA GLN A 287 -5.65 -7.71 -11.59
C GLN A 287 -7.08 -7.84 -11.03
N PRO A 288 -7.81 -8.92 -11.34
CA PRO A 288 -9.13 -9.13 -10.77
C PRO A 288 -9.04 -9.41 -9.27
N ALA A 289 -10.05 -8.97 -8.54
CA ALA A 289 -10.25 -9.32 -7.14
C ALA A 289 -10.23 -10.84 -6.96
N ASN A 290 -9.45 -11.33 -5.96
CA ASN A 290 -9.24 -12.75 -5.76
C ASN A 290 -9.14 -13.04 -4.26
N ASP A 291 -9.83 -14.09 -3.82
CA ASP A 291 -9.97 -14.43 -2.41
C ASP A 291 -8.63 -14.80 -1.75
N ILE A 292 -7.70 -15.36 -2.51
CA ILE A 292 -6.36 -15.72 -2.00
C ILE A 292 -5.57 -14.44 -1.70
N LEU A 293 -5.61 -13.46 -2.58
CA LEU A 293 -4.95 -12.16 -2.37
C LEU A 293 -5.55 -11.44 -1.17
N PHE A 294 -6.88 -11.38 -1.07
CA PHE A 294 -7.56 -10.81 0.10
C PHE A 294 -7.22 -11.53 1.40
N LEU A 295 -7.06 -12.87 1.37
CA LEU A 295 -6.61 -13.63 2.52
C LEU A 295 -5.16 -13.30 2.90
N LEU A 296 -4.25 -13.19 1.94
CA LEU A 296 -2.86 -12.80 2.16
C LEU A 296 -2.77 -11.38 2.74
N GLU A 297 -3.47 -10.43 2.15
CA GLU A 297 -3.57 -9.07 2.66
C GLU A 297 -4.08 -9.07 4.10
N TRP A 298 -5.19 -9.75 4.37
CA TRP A 298 -5.75 -9.83 5.71
C TRP A 298 -4.78 -10.41 6.73
N LEU A 299 -4.05 -11.49 6.38
CA LEU A 299 -3.04 -12.09 7.24
C LEU A 299 -1.89 -11.14 7.54
N VAL A 300 -1.43 -10.40 6.54
CA VAL A 300 -0.30 -9.46 6.69
C VAL A 300 -0.72 -8.24 7.51
N TYR A 301 -1.85 -7.62 7.19
CA TYR A 301 -2.35 -6.44 7.92
C TYR A 301 -2.73 -6.77 9.37
N ASN A 302 -3.24 -7.96 9.63
CA ASN A 302 -3.63 -8.39 10.97
C ASN A 302 -2.55 -9.21 11.70
N PHE A 303 -1.34 -9.31 11.14
CA PHE A 303 -0.28 -10.16 11.70
C PHE A 303 0.02 -9.85 13.16
N LEU A 304 0.16 -8.58 13.52
CA LEU A 304 0.42 -8.16 14.90
C LEU A 304 -0.76 -8.51 15.83
N LEU A 305 -1.99 -8.28 15.38
CA LEU A 305 -3.20 -8.65 16.13
C LEU A 305 -3.28 -10.16 16.36
N LEU A 306 -3.04 -10.95 15.32
CA LEU A 306 -3.01 -12.42 15.40
C LEU A 306 -1.93 -12.89 16.37
N PHE A 307 -0.74 -12.27 16.32
CA PHE A 307 0.34 -12.58 17.26
C PHE A 307 -0.04 -12.26 18.70
N ILE A 308 -0.66 -11.12 18.97
CA ILE A 308 -1.17 -10.73 20.30
C ILE A 308 -2.20 -11.74 20.79
N LEU A 309 -3.16 -12.10 19.96
CA LEU A 309 -4.20 -13.09 20.28
C LEU A 309 -3.60 -14.45 20.68
N VAL A 310 -2.69 -14.98 19.83
CA VAL A 310 -1.98 -16.24 20.11
C VAL A 310 -1.15 -16.14 21.40
N THR A 311 -0.58 -14.98 21.67
CA THR A 311 0.19 -14.72 22.90
C THR A 311 -0.71 -14.76 24.13
N VAL A 312 -1.84 -14.06 24.11
CA VAL A 312 -2.81 -14.04 25.21
C VAL A 312 -3.37 -15.44 25.51
N VAL A 313 -3.81 -16.15 24.46
CA VAL A 313 -4.30 -17.54 24.59
C VAL A 313 -3.20 -18.44 25.18
N SER A 314 -1.94 -18.29 24.74
CA SER A 314 -0.81 -19.06 25.26
C SER A 314 -0.55 -18.75 26.75
N LEU A 315 -0.65 -17.50 27.17
CA LEU A 315 -0.52 -17.07 28.57
C LEU A 315 -1.60 -17.66 29.46
N LEU A 316 -2.85 -17.58 29.01
CA LEU A 316 -4.00 -18.16 29.73
C LEU A 316 -3.86 -19.68 29.86
N ALA A 317 -3.45 -20.37 28.80
CA ALA A 317 -3.20 -21.81 28.83
C ALA A 317 -2.05 -22.17 29.82
N ILE A 318 -0.95 -21.40 29.80
CA ILE A 318 0.16 -21.59 30.76
C ILE A 318 -0.33 -21.36 32.18
N ALA A 319 -1.02 -20.27 32.45
CA ALA A 319 -1.56 -19.96 33.79
C ALA A 319 -2.48 -21.07 34.29
N PHE A 320 -3.37 -21.56 33.43
CA PHE A 320 -4.27 -22.68 33.76
C PHE A 320 -3.50 -23.98 34.06
N LEU A 321 -2.50 -24.31 33.25
CA LEU A 321 -1.67 -25.52 33.47
C LEU A 321 -0.85 -25.41 34.76
N VAL A 322 -0.28 -24.22 35.05
CA VAL A 322 0.43 -23.95 36.31
C VAL A 322 -0.52 -24.06 37.50
N TYR A 323 -1.71 -23.49 37.42
CA TYR A 323 -2.74 -23.59 38.46
C TYR A 323 -3.13 -25.06 38.71
N ARG A 324 -3.43 -25.84 37.68
CA ARG A 324 -3.76 -27.28 37.79
C ARG A 324 -2.60 -28.07 38.42
N ARG A 325 -1.34 -27.78 38.00
CA ARG A 325 -0.15 -28.44 38.57
C ARG A 325 0.04 -28.09 40.04
N LYS A 326 -0.10 -26.81 40.40
CA LYS A 326 -0.01 -26.35 41.80
C LYS A 326 -1.05 -27.04 42.67
N LYS A 327 -2.30 -27.14 42.20
CA LYS A 327 -3.39 -27.81 42.92
C LYS A 327 -3.15 -29.31 43.11
N LYS A 328 -2.51 -29.98 42.13
CA LYS A 328 -2.31 -31.43 42.12
C LYS A 328 -1.02 -31.87 42.82
N HIS A 329 0.07 -31.12 42.70
CA HIS A 329 1.42 -31.54 43.10
C HIS A 329 2.20 -30.52 43.94
N GLY A 330 1.59 -29.43 44.34
CA GLY A 330 2.29 -28.36 45.04
C GLY A 330 3.22 -27.53 44.11
N LEU A 331 4.08 -26.69 44.71
CA LEU A 331 5.10 -25.92 43.98
C LEU A 331 6.31 -26.81 43.68
N GLY A 332 6.58 -27.06 42.40
CA GLY A 332 7.79 -27.77 41.97
C GLY A 332 9.08 -26.92 42.13
N PRO A 333 10.24 -27.53 41.88
CA PRO A 333 11.52 -26.81 41.96
C PRO A 333 11.58 -25.63 40.98
N ARG A 334 12.22 -24.54 41.41
CA ARG A 334 12.39 -23.29 40.61
C ARG A 334 13.68 -23.33 39.76
N VAL A 335 13.96 -24.48 39.12
CA VAL A 335 15.15 -24.63 38.29
C VAL A 335 14.80 -24.33 36.83
N ILE A 336 15.64 -23.58 36.14
CA ILE A 336 15.53 -23.32 34.70
C ILE A 336 16.18 -24.52 33.98
N SER A 337 15.38 -25.46 33.51
CA SER A 337 15.85 -26.75 32.99
C SER A 337 16.73 -26.62 31.74
N MET A 338 16.56 -25.60 30.93
CA MET A 338 17.42 -25.35 29.76
C MET A 338 18.87 -24.99 30.11
N LEU A 339 19.16 -24.59 31.36
CA LEU A 339 20.53 -24.30 31.83
C LEU A 339 21.21 -25.52 32.44
N TYR A 340 20.54 -26.66 32.49
CA TYR A 340 21.07 -27.86 33.09
C TYR A 340 21.93 -28.63 32.05
N ILE A 341 23.25 -28.50 32.19
CA ILE A 341 24.27 -29.12 31.35
C ILE A 341 25.18 -29.95 32.27
N ASP A 342 25.10 -31.25 32.17
CA ASP A 342 25.80 -32.19 33.05
C ASP A 342 26.73 -33.18 32.33
N GLY A 343 27.08 -32.86 31.08
CA GLY A 343 27.97 -33.68 30.26
C GLY A 343 27.69 -33.62 28.77
N SER A 344 28.18 -34.58 28.00
CA SER A 344 27.98 -34.65 26.54
C SER A 344 26.81 -35.54 26.15
N ASN A 345 25.82 -35.68 27.00
CA ASN A 345 24.62 -36.46 26.71
C ASN A 345 23.64 -35.69 25.81
N GLN A 346 22.66 -36.39 25.24
CA GLN A 346 21.71 -35.87 24.30
C GLN A 346 20.90 -34.70 24.88
N LYS A 347 20.58 -34.72 26.16
CA LYS A 347 19.91 -33.70 26.94
C LYS A 347 20.73 -32.39 27.01
N SER A 348 22.00 -32.50 27.39
CA SER A 348 22.89 -31.33 27.46
C SER A 348 23.12 -30.70 26.11
N ILE A 349 23.22 -31.51 25.03
CA ILE A 349 23.31 -31.02 23.65
C ILE A 349 22.03 -30.22 23.28
N GLY A 350 20.83 -30.74 23.58
CA GLY A 350 19.56 -30.05 23.33
C GLY A 350 19.48 -28.69 24.03
N ASN A 351 19.95 -28.62 25.30
CA ASN A 351 20.00 -27.36 26.06
C ASN A 351 21.05 -26.40 25.51
N ILE A 352 22.23 -26.85 25.09
CA ILE A 352 23.25 -26.01 24.43
C ILE A 352 22.68 -25.43 23.12
N LEU A 353 22.04 -26.25 22.30
CA LEU A 353 21.38 -25.76 21.07
C LEU A 353 20.32 -24.72 21.38
N CYS A 354 19.53 -24.86 22.44
CA CYS A 354 18.55 -23.86 22.88
C CYS A 354 19.22 -22.51 23.24
N ILE A 355 20.38 -22.53 23.91
CA ILE A 355 21.15 -21.32 24.22
C ILE A 355 21.68 -20.67 22.95
N ILE A 356 22.23 -21.45 22.02
CA ILE A 356 22.70 -20.97 20.71
C ILE A 356 21.55 -20.30 19.96
N VAL A 357 20.36 -20.91 19.94
CA VAL A 357 19.15 -20.35 19.32
C VAL A 357 18.80 -18.98 19.91
N ILE A 358 18.87 -18.80 21.22
CA ILE A 358 18.60 -17.49 21.84
C ILE A 358 19.60 -16.45 21.32
N ILE A 359 20.89 -16.77 21.29
CA ILE A 359 21.93 -15.87 20.79
C ILE A 359 21.68 -15.52 19.31
N MET A 360 21.46 -16.55 18.46
CA MET A 360 21.19 -16.34 17.04
C MET A 360 19.96 -15.44 16.82
N THR A 361 18.90 -15.66 17.57
CA THR A 361 17.67 -14.88 17.47
C THR A 361 17.86 -13.42 17.89
N VAL A 362 18.62 -13.17 18.95
CA VAL A 362 18.97 -11.80 19.40
C VAL A 362 19.85 -11.11 18.34
N VAL A 363 20.86 -11.79 17.81
CA VAL A 363 21.71 -11.22 16.74
C VAL A 363 20.90 -10.92 15.48
N ALA A 364 19.95 -11.76 15.13
CA ALA A 364 19.09 -11.57 13.98
C ALA A 364 18.22 -10.30 14.05
N LEU A 365 17.93 -9.79 15.25
CA LEU A 365 17.18 -8.53 15.42
C LEU A 365 17.89 -7.30 14.82
N PHE A 366 19.22 -7.31 14.86
CA PHE A 366 20.06 -6.18 14.43
C PHE A 366 20.57 -6.34 12.99
N LEU A 367 20.22 -7.41 12.32
CA LEU A 367 20.67 -7.71 10.96
C LEU A 367 19.48 -7.61 9.99
N PRO A 368 19.72 -7.19 8.75
CA PRO A 368 18.64 -7.10 7.78
C PRO A 368 18.08 -8.47 7.43
N TRP A 369 16.76 -8.53 7.28
CA TRP A 369 16.02 -9.74 6.93
C TRP A 369 15.70 -9.80 5.44
N TYR A 370 15.44 -8.62 4.84
CA TYR A 370 15.26 -8.47 3.41
C TYR A 370 15.75 -7.11 2.98
N ILE A 371 16.39 -7.02 1.82
CA ILE A 371 16.97 -5.77 1.32
C ILE A 371 16.65 -5.64 -0.15
N VAL A 372 16.29 -4.43 -0.56
CA VAL A 372 16.33 -4.00 -1.96
C VAL A 372 17.39 -2.90 -2.06
N THR A 373 18.46 -3.16 -2.79
CA THR A 373 19.58 -2.24 -2.97
C THR A 373 19.54 -1.66 -4.38
N VAL A 374 19.78 -0.36 -4.48
CA VAL A 374 19.93 0.37 -5.74
C VAL A 374 21.37 0.84 -5.85
N ASN A 375 22.04 0.43 -6.92
CA ASN A 375 23.39 0.88 -7.28
C ASN A 375 23.29 1.75 -8.54
N ILE A 376 23.64 3.03 -8.44
CA ILE A 376 23.64 3.96 -9.55
C ILE A 376 25.07 4.11 -10.05
N SER A 377 25.26 3.94 -11.35
CA SER A 377 26.55 4.13 -12.04
C SER A 377 26.38 5.11 -13.20
N ILE A 378 27.01 6.26 -13.10
CA ILE A 378 27.02 7.28 -14.16
C ILE A 378 28.49 7.51 -14.59
N PRO A 379 28.87 7.14 -15.82
CA PRO A 379 30.24 7.31 -16.29
C PRO A 379 30.70 8.79 -16.22
N GLY A 380 31.83 9.03 -15.58
CA GLY A 380 32.40 10.38 -15.46
C GLY A 380 31.78 11.28 -14.40
N SER A 381 30.82 10.79 -13.62
CA SER A 381 30.16 11.54 -12.53
C SER A 381 30.61 11.05 -11.15
N GLN A 382 30.73 11.98 -10.19
CA GLN A 382 30.87 11.65 -8.77
C GLN A 382 29.56 11.18 -8.12
N GLN A 383 28.46 11.15 -8.87
CA GLN A 383 27.13 10.77 -8.40
C GLN A 383 26.86 9.26 -8.44
N SER A 384 27.90 8.44 -8.67
CA SER A 384 27.78 6.99 -8.51
C SER A 384 27.65 6.62 -7.03
N GLY A 385 26.68 5.80 -6.67
CA GLY A 385 26.43 5.46 -5.28
C GLY A 385 25.54 4.22 -5.10
N SER A 386 25.55 3.68 -3.88
CA SER A 386 24.70 2.55 -3.48
C SER A 386 23.90 2.90 -2.25
N PHE A 387 22.62 2.53 -2.24
CA PHE A 387 21.76 2.68 -1.07
C PHE A 387 20.70 1.58 -1.00
N ASN A 388 20.23 1.30 0.20
CA ASN A 388 19.11 0.38 0.38
C ASN A 388 17.79 1.15 0.22
N ALA A 389 17.04 0.84 -0.83
CA ALA A 389 15.74 1.44 -1.10
C ALA A 389 14.65 0.89 -0.16
N VAL A 390 14.71 -0.42 0.13
CA VAL A 390 13.85 -1.10 1.10
C VAL A 390 14.71 -1.93 2.04
N THR A 391 14.40 -1.88 3.32
CA THR A 391 15.03 -2.75 4.34
C THR A 391 13.95 -3.28 5.27
N ILE A 392 14.00 -4.58 5.56
CA ILE A 392 13.19 -5.21 6.62
C ILE A 392 14.16 -5.70 7.68
N ASP A 393 13.97 -5.30 8.92
CA ASP A 393 14.76 -5.76 10.06
C ASP A 393 13.91 -5.98 11.32
N GLY A 394 14.55 -6.53 12.36
CA GLY A 394 13.86 -6.87 13.61
C GLY A 394 13.52 -5.69 14.49
N MET A 395 14.21 -4.57 14.34
CA MET A 395 14.04 -3.39 15.20
C MET A 395 12.96 -2.44 14.65
N ASN A 396 12.95 -2.24 13.35
CA ASN A 396 12.18 -1.17 12.72
C ASN A 396 11.04 -1.70 11.82
N GLY A 397 11.01 -3.02 11.55
CA GLY A 397 10.06 -3.59 10.59
C GLY A 397 10.42 -3.24 9.16
N VAL A 398 9.43 -2.93 8.33
CA VAL A 398 9.64 -2.52 6.95
C VAL A 398 9.93 -1.03 6.89
N GLN A 399 11.05 -0.68 6.27
CA GLN A 399 11.50 0.69 6.05
C GLN A 399 11.74 0.93 4.57
N ILE A 400 11.44 2.13 4.10
CA ILE A 400 11.78 2.62 2.77
C ILE A 400 12.68 3.85 2.88
N ARG A 401 13.55 4.05 1.90
CA ARG A 401 14.34 5.27 1.80
C ARG A 401 13.69 6.19 0.78
N LEU A 402 13.19 7.33 1.28
CA LEU A 402 12.61 8.37 0.45
C LEU A 402 13.69 9.39 0.05
N PRO A 403 13.62 9.97 -1.18
CA PRO A 403 14.64 10.90 -1.69
C PRO A 403 14.89 12.11 -0.81
N ASN A 404 13.82 12.68 -0.24
CA ASN A 404 13.85 13.92 0.52
C ASN A 404 13.98 13.71 2.04
N HIS A 405 14.26 12.48 2.49
CA HIS A 405 14.45 12.17 3.90
C HIS A 405 15.90 11.83 4.20
N ASN A 406 16.44 12.40 5.29
CA ASN A 406 17.80 12.14 5.79
C ASN A 406 17.98 10.73 6.39
N GLY A 407 17.21 9.74 5.96
CA GLY A 407 17.30 8.37 6.44
C GLY A 407 16.14 7.49 6.00
N PRO A 408 16.14 6.20 6.39
CA PRO A 408 15.02 5.32 6.13
C PRO A 408 13.80 5.73 6.96
N VAL A 409 12.61 5.61 6.37
CA VAL A 409 11.31 5.95 6.97
C VAL A 409 10.52 4.65 7.18
N PRO A 410 9.90 4.46 8.36
CA PRO A 410 9.04 3.31 8.59
C PRO A 410 7.86 3.27 7.62
N LEU A 411 7.59 2.11 7.02
CA LEU A 411 6.47 1.94 6.11
C LEU A 411 5.19 1.63 6.88
N GLY A 412 4.55 2.68 7.40
CA GLY A 412 3.21 2.67 7.99
C GLY A 412 2.86 1.41 8.79
N THR A 413 1.83 0.70 8.36
CA THR A 413 1.31 -0.53 9.00
C THR A 413 2.34 -1.66 9.08
N PHE A 414 3.34 -1.68 8.20
CA PHE A 414 4.37 -2.72 8.14
C PHE A 414 5.60 -2.42 9.00
N ALA A 415 5.63 -1.29 9.70
CA ALA A 415 6.62 -0.99 10.73
C ALA A 415 6.37 -1.81 12.00
N VAL A 416 6.30 -3.14 11.87
CA VAL A 416 5.99 -4.07 12.96
C VAL A 416 7.17 -4.14 13.92
N PRO A 417 6.98 -3.93 15.24
CA PRO A 417 8.05 -4.00 16.23
C PRO A 417 8.43 -5.45 16.53
N PHE A 418 9.15 -6.11 15.62
CA PHE A 418 9.51 -7.52 15.75
C PHE A 418 10.35 -7.83 16.97
N TYR A 419 11.13 -6.86 17.48
CA TYR A 419 11.88 -7.01 18.74
C TYR A 419 10.96 -7.35 19.93
N LEU A 420 9.73 -6.79 19.98
CA LEU A 420 8.74 -7.16 21.01
C LEU A 420 8.24 -8.59 20.81
N ILE A 421 7.91 -8.95 19.56
CA ILE A 421 7.42 -10.29 19.20
C ILE A 421 8.47 -11.35 19.57
N ILE A 422 9.71 -11.11 19.19
CA ILE A 422 10.84 -12.00 19.45
C ILE A 422 11.15 -12.02 20.94
N GLY A 423 11.22 -10.86 21.61
CA GLY A 423 11.46 -10.76 23.04
C GLY A 423 10.45 -11.55 23.87
N ILE A 424 9.15 -11.40 23.56
CA ILE A 424 8.08 -12.19 24.19
C ILE A 424 8.24 -13.70 23.89
N SER A 425 8.64 -14.04 22.67
CA SER A 425 8.84 -15.46 22.28
C SER A 425 10.00 -16.09 23.03
N LEU A 426 11.13 -15.36 23.18
CA LEU A 426 12.28 -15.79 23.97
C LEU A 426 11.96 -15.87 25.46
N LEU A 427 11.22 -14.89 26.00
CA LEU A 427 10.74 -14.94 27.39
C LEU A 427 9.90 -16.19 27.63
N PHE A 428 8.98 -16.52 26.74
CA PHE A 428 8.18 -17.73 26.84
C PHE A 428 9.03 -18.99 26.68
N LEU A 429 10.07 -18.98 25.85
CA LEU A 429 11.01 -20.10 25.76
C LEU A 429 11.62 -20.37 27.15
N VAL A 430 12.21 -19.35 27.79
CA VAL A 430 12.84 -19.48 29.10
C VAL A 430 11.82 -19.90 30.16
N LEU A 431 10.72 -19.15 30.32
CA LEU A 431 9.70 -19.40 31.34
C LEU A 431 9.08 -20.79 31.22
N SER A 432 8.91 -21.29 30.01
CA SER A 432 8.33 -22.61 29.77
C SER A 432 9.21 -23.76 30.26
N THR A 433 10.52 -23.53 30.46
CA THR A 433 11.46 -24.57 30.93
C THR A 433 11.55 -24.65 32.45
N ILE A 434 11.02 -23.68 33.19
CA ILE A 434 11.07 -23.66 34.65
C ILE A 434 10.40 -24.89 35.26
N GLY A 435 11.13 -25.61 36.11
CA GLY A 435 10.65 -26.77 36.84
C GLY A 435 10.28 -27.99 35.98
N VAL A 436 10.83 -28.08 34.77
CA VAL A 436 10.65 -29.25 33.90
C VAL A 436 11.69 -30.30 34.25
N SER A 437 11.24 -31.44 34.78
CA SER A 437 12.14 -32.52 35.25
C SER A 437 12.43 -33.58 34.19
N GLN A 438 11.66 -33.69 33.13
CA GLN A 438 11.76 -34.74 32.14
C GLN A 438 12.08 -34.20 30.75
N SER A 439 13.05 -34.80 30.04
CA SER A 439 13.43 -34.47 28.67
C SER A 439 12.22 -34.46 27.74
N LYS A 440 11.36 -35.45 27.80
CA LYS A 440 10.14 -35.53 26.96
C LYS A 440 9.21 -34.33 27.13
N LYS A 441 9.07 -33.79 28.36
CA LYS A 441 8.25 -32.57 28.62
C LYS A 441 8.97 -31.33 28.11
N LEU A 442 10.29 -31.28 28.21
CA LEU A 442 11.12 -30.16 27.73
C LEU A 442 11.12 -30.11 26.19
N GLY A 443 11.30 -31.28 25.54
CA GLY A 443 11.29 -31.40 24.08
C GLY A 443 10.01 -30.88 23.44
N LYS A 444 8.84 -31.24 23.99
CA LYS A 444 7.56 -30.70 23.51
C LYS A 444 7.51 -29.14 23.56
N LYS A 445 8.15 -28.55 24.57
CA LYS A 445 8.20 -27.09 24.71
C LYS A 445 9.16 -26.48 23.71
N TYR A 446 10.32 -27.11 23.47
CA TYR A 446 11.27 -26.63 22.47
C TYR A 446 10.66 -26.69 21.06
N VAL A 447 10.01 -27.77 20.67
CA VAL A 447 9.30 -27.85 19.38
C VAL A 447 8.26 -26.73 19.25
N LEU A 448 7.38 -26.56 20.24
CA LEU A 448 6.32 -25.53 20.19
C LEU A 448 6.91 -24.11 20.13
N ARG A 449 8.00 -23.85 20.86
CA ARG A 449 8.65 -22.53 20.86
C ARG A 449 9.48 -22.31 19.60
N GLY A 450 10.06 -23.37 19.02
CA GLY A 450 10.73 -23.29 17.72
C GLY A 450 9.77 -22.89 16.60
N VAL A 451 8.60 -23.52 16.55
CA VAL A 451 7.54 -23.10 15.62
C VAL A 451 7.17 -21.62 15.82
N ARG A 452 7.04 -21.18 17.08
CA ARG A 452 6.70 -19.78 17.37
C ARG A 452 7.80 -18.78 16.92
N LEU A 453 9.08 -19.18 17.01
CA LEU A 453 10.19 -18.33 16.54
C LEU A 453 10.23 -18.20 15.00
N LEU A 454 9.55 -19.09 14.27
CA LEU A 454 9.41 -18.95 12.81
C LEU A 454 8.37 -17.91 12.40
N PHE A 455 7.52 -17.40 13.30
CA PHE A 455 6.48 -16.43 12.97
C PHE A 455 7.01 -15.17 12.26
N PRO A 456 8.09 -14.50 12.71
CA PRO A 456 8.63 -13.34 11.99
C PRO A 456 9.10 -13.70 10.58
N PHE A 457 9.70 -14.87 10.40
CA PHE A 457 10.12 -15.36 9.08
C PHE A 457 8.91 -15.62 8.17
N ILE A 458 7.84 -16.20 8.70
CA ILE A 458 6.59 -16.42 7.98
C ILE A 458 5.98 -15.07 7.56
N PHE A 459 6.04 -14.04 8.42
CA PHE A 459 5.59 -12.70 8.06
C PHE A 459 6.37 -12.16 6.85
N ILE A 460 7.69 -12.29 6.84
CA ILE A 460 8.53 -11.83 5.72
C ILE A 460 8.10 -12.54 4.42
N LEU A 461 7.90 -13.85 4.46
CA LEU A 461 7.44 -14.63 3.30
C LEU A 461 6.09 -14.12 2.79
N LEU A 462 5.11 -13.96 3.69
CA LEU A 462 3.78 -13.48 3.33
C LEU A 462 3.82 -12.06 2.78
N PHE A 463 4.61 -11.18 3.41
CA PHE A 463 4.79 -9.80 2.96
C PHE A 463 5.41 -9.74 1.56
N ILE A 464 6.48 -10.49 1.31
CA ILE A 464 7.13 -10.53 -0.01
C ILE A 464 6.18 -11.08 -1.07
N LEU A 465 5.43 -12.15 -0.78
CA LEU A 465 4.44 -12.71 -1.70
C LEU A 465 3.30 -11.72 -1.98
N MET A 466 2.83 -11.02 -0.96
CA MET A 466 1.83 -9.98 -1.11
C MET A 466 2.36 -8.86 -2.01
N VAL A 467 3.55 -8.34 -1.73
CA VAL A 467 4.18 -7.27 -2.52
C VAL A 467 4.39 -7.71 -3.97
N ALA A 468 4.91 -8.93 -4.20
CA ALA A 468 5.09 -9.46 -5.54
C ALA A 468 3.77 -9.62 -6.33
N SER A 469 2.68 -9.88 -5.62
CA SER A 469 1.33 -9.96 -6.24
C SER A 469 0.73 -8.59 -6.50
N VAL A 470 1.03 -7.60 -5.64
CA VAL A 470 0.50 -6.22 -5.74
C VAL A 470 1.32 -5.37 -6.72
N ILE A 471 2.63 -5.55 -6.77
CA ILE A 471 3.53 -4.79 -7.65
C ILE A 471 3.06 -4.76 -9.13
N PRO A 472 2.66 -5.86 -9.78
CA PRO A 472 2.14 -5.81 -11.15
C PRO A 472 0.84 -5.00 -11.29
N MET A 473 0.07 -4.86 -10.20
CA MET A 473 -1.12 -4.01 -10.18
C MET A 473 -0.77 -2.52 -10.12
N VAL A 474 0.36 -2.19 -9.49
CA VAL A 474 0.84 -0.82 -9.27
C VAL A 474 1.64 -0.28 -10.46
N SER A 475 2.05 -1.16 -11.35
CA SER A 475 2.85 -0.77 -12.53
C SER A 475 1.99 -0.82 -13.77
N PRO A 476 1.48 0.32 -14.26
CA PRO A 476 0.82 0.35 -15.55
C PRO A 476 1.78 -0.19 -16.61
N PRO A 477 1.30 -1.02 -17.57
CA PRO A 477 2.14 -1.61 -18.61
C PRO A 477 2.85 -0.61 -19.52
N ASN A 478 2.57 0.68 -19.37
CA ASN A 478 3.07 1.77 -20.21
C ASN A 478 3.64 2.95 -19.40
N ILE A 479 4.46 2.69 -18.37
CA ILE A 479 5.31 3.75 -17.82
C ILE A 479 6.37 4.04 -18.88
N GLN A 480 5.99 4.77 -19.93
CA GLN A 480 6.90 5.17 -21.00
C GLN A 480 7.95 6.18 -20.52
N ASP A 481 7.65 6.89 -19.42
CA ASP A 481 8.55 7.91 -18.85
C ASP A 481 9.75 7.30 -18.12
N TYR A 482 9.73 5.99 -17.83
CA TYR A 482 10.84 5.29 -17.16
C TYR A 482 11.15 3.95 -17.83
N PRO A 483 11.87 3.96 -18.96
CA PRO A 483 12.28 2.74 -19.65
C PRO A 483 12.99 1.78 -18.68
N GLY A 484 12.48 0.53 -18.58
CA GLY A 484 13.04 -0.52 -17.73
C GLY A 484 12.45 -0.61 -16.31
N MET A 485 11.63 0.33 -15.84
CA MET A 485 11.00 0.22 -14.52
C MET A 485 9.95 -0.88 -14.50
N SER A 486 9.10 -0.96 -15.54
CA SER A 486 8.13 -2.04 -15.69
C SER A 486 8.80 -3.42 -15.70
N ASP A 487 9.93 -3.53 -16.42
CA ASP A 487 10.68 -4.78 -16.48
C ASP A 487 11.33 -5.14 -15.14
N ALA A 488 11.83 -4.13 -14.39
CA ALA A 488 12.36 -4.34 -13.04
C ALA A 488 11.29 -4.87 -12.09
N VAL A 489 10.10 -4.31 -12.15
CA VAL A 489 8.93 -4.75 -11.39
C VAL A 489 8.53 -6.17 -11.74
N ASN A 490 8.46 -6.49 -13.03
CA ASN A 490 8.19 -7.84 -13.51
C ASN A 490 9.27 -8.83 -13.03
N ALA A 491 10.54 -8.41 -13.02
CA ALA A 491 11.64 -9.23 -12.51
C ALA A 491 11.52 -9.51 -11.00
N ILE A 492 11.14 -8.49 -10.19
CA ILE A 492 10.88 -8.68 -8.75
C ILE A 492 9.69 -9.62 -8.54
N SER A 493 8.61 -9.46 -9.31
CA SER A 493 7.43 -10.32 -9.21
C SER A 493 7.72 -11.77 -9.61
N ALA A 494 8.54 -11.98 -10.62
CA ALA A 494 8.93 -13.31 -11.09
C ALA A 494 9.89 -14.04 -10.14
N ALA A 495 10.76 -13.30 -9.43
CA ALA A 495 11.75 -13.86 -8.51
C ALA A 495 11.77 -13.08 -7.17
N PRO A 496 10.67 -13.08 -6.39
CA PRO A 496 10.50 -12.19 -5.24
C PRO A 496 11.49 -12.44 -4.11
N PHE A 497 12.06 -13.63 -4.01
CA PHE A 497 12.94 -14.02 -2.91
C PHE A 497 14.40 -13.61 -3.11
N SER A 498 14.85 -13.49 -4.36
CA SER A 498 16.17 -12.94 -4.69
C SER A 498 16.28 -12.69 -6.18
N GLY A 499 16.96 -11.63 -6.57
CA GLY A 499 17.20 -11.31 -7.97
C GLY A 499 17.99 -10.04 -8.15
N GLN A 500 18.22 -9.71 -9.41
CA GLN A 500 18.81 -8.44 -9.82
C GLN A 500 18.26 -8.05 -11.19
N TYR A 501 18.18 -6.74 -11.44
CA TYR A 501 17.78 -6.18 -12.72
C TYR A 501 18.52 -4.87 -12.99
N THR A 502 18.98 -4.67 -14.23
CA THR A 502 19.70 -3.45 -14.62
C THR A 502 18.83 -2.60 -15.53
N ILE A 503 18.56 -1.38 -15.11
CA ILE A 503 17.89 -0.35 -15.90
C ILE A 503 18.98 0.52 -16.55
N GLN A 504 18.92 0.68 -17.88
CA GLN A 504 19.79 1.64 -18.60
C GLN A 504 19.14 3.01 -18.54
N THR A 505 19.89 4.03 -18.13
CA THR A 505 19.37 5.40 -18.08
C THR A 505 19.50 6.04 -19.45
N THR A 506 18.42 6.64 -19.93
CA THR A 506 18.39 7.38 -21.21
C THR A 506 19.02 8.78 -21.09
N GLU A 507 19.05 9.35 -19.89
CA GLU A 507 19.49 10.72 -19.61
C GLU A 507 21.01 10.88 -19.53
N ALA A 508 21.74 9.79 -19.26
CA ALA A 508 23.20 9.79 -19.23
C ALA A 508 23.73 8.64 -20.09
N PRO A 509 24.38 8.92 -21.25
CA PRO A 509 24.95 7.88 -22.11
C PRO A 509 25.89 6.95 -21.33
N GLY A 510 25.56 5.66 -21.24
CA GLY A 510 26.26 4.65 -20.45
C GLY A 510 25.95 4.63 -18.95
N GLY A 511 25.00 5.43 -18.51
CA GLY A 511 24.48 5.36 -17.13
C GLY A 511 23.61 4.12 -16.91
N SER A 512 23.69 3.51 -15.72
CA SER A 512 22.88 2.34 -15.35
C SER A 512 22.49 2.38 -13.89
N MET A 513 21.34 1.78 -13.59
CA MET A 513 20.84 1.55 -12.24
C MET A 513 20.64 0.05 -12.05
N LEU A 514 21.46 -0.57 -11.20
CA LEU A 514 21.33 -1.98 -10.83
C LEU A 514 20.47 -2.09 -9.56
N LEU A 515 19.30 -2.70 -9.70
CA LEU A 515 18.50 -3.16 -8.56
C LEU A 515 18.93 -4.58 -8.19
N SER A 516 19.12 -4.83 -6.91
CA SER A 516 19.33 -6.17 -6.38
C SER A 516 18.50 -6.35 -5.11
N TRP A 517 17.88 -7.53 -4.95
CA TRP A 517 17.01 -7.82 -3.81
C TRP A 517 17.20 -9.25 -3.32
N GLY A 518 16.86 -9.47 -2.04
CA GLY A 518 16.89 -10.80 -1.48
C GLY A 518 16.90 -10.84 0.04
N PHE A 519 16.87 -12.07 0.56
CA PHE A 519 16.96 -12.31 1.99
C PHE A 519 18.35 -11.92 2.52
N GLY A 520 18.33 -11.17 3.63
CA GLY A 520 19.50 -10.84 4.41
C GLY A 520 19.88 -11.92 5.42
N ILE A 521 21.08 -11.79 5.98
CA ILE A 521 21.63 -12.74 6.97
C ILE A 521 20.70 -12.92 8.18
N GLY A 522 20.02 -11.87 8.62
CA GLY A 522 19.07 -11.91 9.74
C GLY A 522 17.92 -12.88 9.52
N ALA A 523 17.36 -12.96 8.30
CA ALA A 523 16.30 -13.91 7.96
C ALA A 523 16.78 -15.36 8.04
N TYR A 524 17.96 -15.65 7.52
CA TYR A 524 18.55 -17.00 7.61
C TYR A 524 18.82 -17.39 9.06
N LEU A 525 19.31 -16.45 9.89
CA LEU A 525 19.50 -16.70 11.32
C LEU A 525 18.19 -17.03 12.03
N LEU A 526 17.09 -16.33 11.73
CA LEU A 526 15.77 -16.63 12.28
C LEU A 526 15.26 -18.01 11.85
N LEU A 527 15.40 -18.32 10.56
CA LEU A 527 14.99 -19.61 10.02
C LEU A 527 15.76 -20.74 10.68
N PHE A 528 17.10 -20.65 10.71
CA PHE A 528 17.95 -21.68 11.32
C PHE A 528 17.73 -21.75 12.83
N ALA A 529 17.53 -20.65 13.54
CA ALA A 529 17.22 -20.65 14.97
C ALA A 529 15.92 -21.43 15.26
N GLY A 530 14.86 -21.18 14.50
CA GLY A 530 13.60 -21.91 14.62
C GLY A 530 13.78 -23.43 14.36
N ILE A 531 14.46 -23.79 13.27
CA ILE A 531 14.75 -25.19 12.92
C ILE A 531 15.61 -25.86 13.99
N LEU A 532 16.69 -25.22 14.44
CA LEU A 532 17.58 -25.79 15.48
C LEU A 532 16.83 -26.01 16.79
N LEU A 533 15.92 -25.13 17.18
CA LEU A 533 15.12 -25.32 18.39
C LEU A 533 14.13 -26.47 18.25
N ILE A 534 13.55 -26.65 17.06
CA ILE A 534 12.73 -27.85 16.77
C ILE A 534 13.58 -29.11 16.85
N MET A 535 14.78 -29.13 16.26
CA MET A 535 15.70 -30.24 16.32
C MET A 535 16.11 -30.57 17.77
N ALA A 536 16.48 -29.54 18.55
CA ALA A 536 16.75 -29.69 19.98
C ALA A 536 15.56 -30.31 20.72
N GLY A 537 14.35 -29.89 20.37
CA GLY A 537 13.12 -30.45 20.92
C GLY A 537 12.91 -31.94 20.54
N LEU A 538 13.15 -32.29 19.30
CA LEU A 538 13.07 -33.69 18.85
C LEU A 538 14.11 -34.59 19.54
N MET A 539 15.34 -34.09 19.72
CA MET A 539 16.37 -34.78 20.48
C MET A 539 15.95 -35.04 21.93
N GLU A 540 15.40 -34.01 22.60
CA GLU A 540 14.88 -34.15 23.96
C GLU A 540 13.67 -35.12 24.05
N LEU A 541 12.84 -35.19 23.02
CA LEU A 541 11.72 -36.14 22.97
C LEU A 541 12.18 -37.60 22.96
N THR A 542 13.34 -37.88 22.38
CA THR A 542 13.93 -39.22 22.26
C THR A 542 14.88 -39.57 23.41
N ALA A 543 15.38 -38.60 24.16
CA ALA A 543 16.38 -38.80 25.21
C ALA A 543 15.86 -39.64 26.42
N HIS A 544 14.58 -39.55 26.76
CA HIS A 544 13.91 -40.26 27.86
C HIS A 544 14.56 -40.06 29.23
N GLU A 545 15.37 -39.03 29.40
CA GLU A 545 16.11 -38.74 30.62
C GLU A 545 15.32 -37.88 31.62
N GLN A 546 15.74 -37.98 32.91
CA GLN A 546 15.21 -37.16 33.99
C GLN A 546 16.31 -36.20 34.51
N PHE A 547 16.01 -34.90 34.61
CA PHE A 547 16.97 -33.89 35.08
C PHE A 547 17.16 -33.92 36.60
N PHE A 548 16.06 -34.12 37.34
CA PHE A 548 16.03 -34.16 38.80
C PHE A 548 14.77 -34.92 39.26
N GLU A 549 14.81 -35.45 40.46
CA GLU A 549 13.65 -36.12 41.04
C GLU A 549 12.51 -35.13 41.29
N GLU A 550 11.32 -35.45 40.80
CA GLU A 550 10.12 -34.73 41.23
C GLU A 550 9.89 -35.07 42.71
N ARG A 551 9.91 -34.11 43.63
CA ARG A 551 9.52 -34.34 45.01
C ARG A 551 8.12 -34.93 45.01
N ASN A 552 7.99 -36.13 45.52
CA ASN A 552 6.67 -36.72 45.77
C ASN A 552 5.91 -35.75 46.71
N PRO A 553 4.63 -35.52 46.50
CA PRO A 553 3.82 -34.77 47.46
C PRO A 553 4.03 -35.49 48.80
N VAL A 554 4.47 -34.70 49.83
CA VAL A 554 4.53 -35.20 51.19
C VAL A 554 3.14 -35.71 51.49
N VAL A 555 2.99 -37.02 51.57
CA VAL A 555 1.84 -37.65 52.20
C VAL A 555 1.92 -37.18 53.63
N VAL A 556 1.14 -36.17 53.98
CA VAL A 556 0.93 -35.78 55.35
C VAL A 556 0.17 -36.97 55.93
N ASP A 557 0.89 -37.80 56.67
CA ASP A 557 0.33 -38.90 57.41
C ASP A 557 -0.82 -38.33 58.25
N ALA A 558 -2.03 -38.72 57.87
CA ALA A 558 -3.26 -38.42 58.62
C ALA A 558 -3.35 -39.24 59.92
N GLU A 559 -2.23 -39.83 60.38
CA GLU A 559 -2.17 -40.74 61.56
C GLU A 559 -1.71 -40.08 62.85
N LYS A 560 -1.83 -38.78 63.04
CA LYS A 560 -1.66 -38.18 64.37
C LYS A 560 -2.81 -37.27 64.75
N LYS A 561 -4.00 -37.86 64.84
CA LYS A 561 -5.10 -37.38 65.68
C LYS A 561 -5.90 -38.61 66.11
N LYS A 562 -5.42 -39.23 67.14
CA LYS A 562 -6.19 -39.93 68.16
C LYS A 562 -5.85 -39.32 69.52
#